data_0399ddb016deaa556b27b140ed4b0693
#
_entry.id   0399ddb016deaa556b27b140ed4b0693
#
_cell.length_a   1.000
_cell.length_b   1.000
_cell.length_c   1.000
_cell.angle_alpha   90.00
_cell.angle_beta   90.00
_cell.angle_gamma   90.00
#
_symmetry.space_group_name_H-M   'P 1'
#
loop_
_entity.id
_entity.type
_entity.pdbx_description
1 polymer ?
#
loop_
_entity_poly.entity_id
_entity_poly.type
_entity_poly.pdbx_seq_one_letter_code
_entity_poly.pdbx_strand_id
1 'polypeptide(L)' 'MSIASEEQIGGNHYKQYAIQPIEFITKNNIPFIEGNVIKYLLRWRDKNGTEDLDKCIHYIELLKEIEDFKNAG' A
#
# COMPACT_ATOMS: atom_id res chain seq x y z
N MET A 1 -15.95 -12.57 -8.43
CA MET A 1 -15.30 -11.26 -8.33
C MET A 1 -16.26 -10.22 -7.82
N SER A 2 -15.87 -9.46 -6.84
CA SER A 2 -16.76 -8.45 -6.29
C SER A 2 -16.78 -7.21 -7.17
N ILE A 3 -17.92 -6.53 -7.15
CA ILE A 3 -18.10 -5.30 -7.89
C ILE A 3 -17.13 -4.23 -7.40
N ALA A 4 -16.83 -4.23 -6.11
CA ALA A 4 -15.92 -3.26 -5.53
C ALA A 4 -14.53 -3.32 -6.16
N SER A 5 -14.05 -4.53 -6.47
CA SER A 5 -12.77 -4.68 -7.15
C SER A 5 -12.81 -4.10 -8.56
N GLU A 6 -13.92 -4.34 -9.26
CA GLU A 6 -14.04 -3.86 -10.62
C GLU A 6 -14.18 -2.36 -10.68
N GLU A 7 -14.78 -1.77 -9.67
CA GLU A 7 -14.98 -0.33 -9.65
C GLU A 7 -13.72 0.44 -9.27
N GLN A 8 -12.70 -0.26 -8.79
CA GLN A 8 -11.44 0.38 -8.46
C GLN A 8 -11.58 1.45 -7.38
N ILE A 9 -11.77 1.03 -6.16
CA ILE A 9 -11.78 2.00 -5.06
C ILE A 9 -10.52 2.84 -5.15
N GLY A 10 -10.67 4.14 -5.35
CA GLY A 10 -9.54 5.03 -5.52
C GLY A 10 -9.18 5.31 -6.97
N GLY A 11 -9.98 4.83 -7.94
CA GLY A 11 -9.81 5.17 -9.33
C GLY A 11 -9.23 4.06 -10.19
N ASN A 12 -8.69 4.45 -11.35
CA ASN A 12 -8.24 3.51 -12.36
C ASN A 12 -6.74 3.30 -12.38
N HIS A 13 -6.03 3.75 -11.35
CA HIS A 13 -4.56 3.79 -11.35
C HIS A 13 -3.92 2.42 -11.46
N TYR A 14 -4.64 1.38 -11.06
CA TYR A 14 -4.06 0.03 -10.98
C TYR A 14 -4.49 -0.89 -12.10
N LYS A 15 -5.27 -0.38 -13.06
CA LYS A 15 -5.79 -1.23 -14.13
C LYS A 15 -4.71 -1.82 -15.01
N GLN A 16 -3.56 -1.15 -15.09
CA GLN A 16 -2.45 -1.63 -15.91
C GLN A 16 -1.74 -2.84 -15.30
N TYR A 17 -1.99 -3.13 -14.05
CA TYR A 17 -1.32 -4.25 -13.40
C TYR A 17 -2.05 -5.55 -13.66
N ALA A 18 -1.29 -6.61 -13.87
CA ALA A 18 -1.86 -7.93 -14.10
C ALA A 18 -2.70 -8.40 -12.92
N ILE A 19 -2.28 -8.04 -11.71
CA ILE A 19 -2.99 -8.34 -10.48
C ILE A 19 -3.18 -7.03 -9.74
N GLN A 20 -4.42 -6.76 -9.32
CA GLN A 20 -4.70 -5.53 -8.58
C GLN A 20 -3.97 -5.55 -7.23
N PRO A 21 -3.38 -4.42 -6.81
CA PRO A 21 -2.68 -4.38 -5.53
C PRO A 21 -3.53 -4.84 -4.36
N ILE A 22 -4.81 -4.44 -4.33
CA ILE A 22 -5.69 -4.85 -3.23
C ILE A 22 -5.88 -6.37 -3.22
N GLU A 23 -5.95 -6.98 -4.38
CA GLU A 23 -6.07 -8.43 -4.48
C GLU A 23 -4.82 -9.12 -3.94
N PHE A 24 -3.66 -8.62 -4.36
CA PHE A 24 -2.39 -9.16 -3.89
C PHE A 24 -2.25 -9.03 -2.38
N ILE A 25 -2.57 -7.85 -1.86
CA ILE A 25 -2.44 -7.57 -0.44
C ILE A 25 -3.36 -8.46 0.39
N THR A 26 -4.62 -8.59 -0.03
CA THR A 26 -5.58 -9.36 0.75
C THR A 26 -5.33 -10.85 0.65
N LYS A 27 -5.03 -11.35 -0.53
CA LYS A 27 -4.81 -12.79 -0.71
C LYS A 27 -3.56 -13.28 0.00
N ASN A 28 -2.58 -12.42 0.16
CA ASN A 28 -1.35 -12.79 0.84
C ASN A 28 -1.34 -12.38 2.31
N ASN A 29 -2.46 -11.87 2.82
CA ASN A 29 -2.58 -11.44 4.21
C ASN A 29 -1.47 -10.47 4.61
N ILE A 30 -1.15 -9.54 3.71
CA ILE A 30 -0.12 -8.56 3.96
C ILE A 30 -0.62 -7.59 5.03
N PRO A 31 0.15 -7.34 6.09
CA PRO A 31 -0.29 -6.46 7.16
C PRO A 31 -0.56 -5.04 6.69
N PHE A 32 -1.29 -4.30 7.49
CA PHE A 32 -1.79 -2.98 7.13
C PHE A 32 -0.70 -2.00 6.70
N ILE A 33 0.35 -1.90 7.49
CA ILE A 33 1.41 -0.92 7.20
C ILE A 33 2.12 -1.26 5.90
N GLU A 34 2.53 -2.52 5.75
CA GLU A 34 3.20 -2.96 4.53
C GLU A 34 2.29 -2.81 3.32
N GLY A 35 1.00 -3.09 3.50
CA GLY A 35 0.02 -2.90 2.42
C GLY A 35 -0.08 -1.45 1.98
N ASN A 36 -0.01 -0.52 2.93
CA ASN A 36 -0.02 0.90 2.59
C ASN A 36 1.24 1.32 1.84
N VAL A 37 2.39 0.79 2.21
CA VAL A 37 3.63 1.07 1.48
C VAL A 37 3.48 0.63 0.04
N ILE A 38 2.99 -0.60 -0.17
CA ILE A 38 2.79 -1.12 -1.52
C ILE A 38 1.84 -0.21 -2.31
N LYS A 39 0.72 0.17 -1.70
CA LYS A 39 -0.29 0.99 -2.36
C LYS A 39 0.30 2.32 -2.83
N TYR A 40 0.96 3.04 -1.94
CA TYR A 40 1.50 4.35 -2.30
C TYR A 40 2.67 4.22 -3.28
N LEU A 41 3.48 3.20 -3.14
CA LEU A 41 4.61 2.99 -4.03
C LEU A 41 4.18 2.73 -5.47
N LEU A 42 3.01 2.12 -5.65
CA LEU A 42 2.53 1.79 -6.99
C LEU A 42 1.76 2.93 -7.64
N ARG A 43 1.33 3.95 -6.88
CA ARG A 43 0.47 4.98 -7.44
C ARG A 43 1.10 6.36 -7.52
N TRP A 44 2.29 6.55 -6.98
CA TRP A 44 2.83 7.89 -6.82
C TRP A 44 2.95 8.66 -8.14
N ARG A 45 3.27 7.97 -9.24
CA ARG A 45 3.43 8.63 -10.54
C ARG A 45 2.12 9.21 -11.06
N ASP A 46 1.02 8.56 -10.74
CA ASP A 46 -0.28 8.91 -11.31
C ASP A 46 -1.15 9.70 -10.35
N LYS A 47 -0.69 9.96 -9.14
CA LYS A 47 -1.52 10.63 -8.17
C LYS A 47 -0.83 11.81 -7.52
N ASN A 48 -0.17 11.61 -6.41
CA ASN A 48 0.37 12.72 -5.63
C ASN A 48 1.88 12.93 -5.77
N GLY A 49 2.52 12.21 -6.67
CA GLY A 49 3.95 12.39 -6.91
C GLY A 49 4.76 12.03 -5.68
N THR A 50 5.83 12.78 -5.46
CA THR A 50 6.76 12.46 -4.37
C THR A 50 6.11 12.52 -2.99
N GLU A 51 4.96 13.16 -2.87
CA GLU A 51 4.23 13.13 -1.61
C GLU A 51 3.84 11.70 -1.22
N ASP A 52 3.45 10.88 -2.21
CA ASP A 52 3.14 9.48 -1.93
C ASP A 52 4.39 8.70 -1.54
N LEU A 53 5.55 9.05 -2.10
CA LEU A 53 6.80 8.43 -1.70
C LEU A 53 7.15 8.79 -0.26
N ASP A 54 6.87 10.03 0.14
CA ASP A 54 7.06 10.45 1.53
C ASP A 54 6.17 9.65 2.47
N LYS A 55 4.95 9.34 2.03
CA LYS A 55 4.07 8.48 2.82
C LYS A 55 4.65 7.09 2.99
N CYS A 56 5.26 6.54 1.94
CA CYS A 56 5.92 5.24 2.05
C CYS A 56 7.01 5.28 3.11
N ILE A 57 7.85 6.31 3.05
CA ILE A 57 8.94 6.47 4.01
C ILE A 57 8.38 6.57 5.44
N HIS A 58 7.33 7.36 5.61
CA HIS A 58 6.71 7.52 6.92
C HIS A 58 6.21 6.19 7.48
N TYR A 59 5.53 5.40 6.65
CA TYR A 59 5.01 4.11 7.10
C TYR A 59 6.14 3.13 7.44
N ILE A 60 7.22 3.16 6.66
CA ILE A 60 8.37 2.30 6.94
C ILE A 60 9.02 2.69 8.26
N GLU A 61 9.18 3.99 8.50
CA GLU A 61 9.75 4.46 9.76
C GLU A 61 8.87 4.09 10.94
N LEU A 62 7.55 4.21 10.77
CA LEU A 62 6.61 3.81 11.81
C LEU A 62 6.73 2.33 12.13
N LEU A 63 6.85 1.50 11.09
CA LEU A 63 7.00 0.07 11.28
C LEU A 63 8.28 -0.26 12.04
N LYS A 64 9.37 0.43 11.71
CA LYS A 64 10.63 0.24 12.44
C LYS A 64 10.48 0.61 13.90
N GLU A 65 9.80 1.72 14.19
CA GLU A 65 9.59 2.14 15.57
C GLU A 65 8.79 1.10 16.36
N ILE A 66 7.76 0.56 15.74
CA ILE A 66 6.93 -0.46 16.38
C ILE A 66 7.77 -1.70 16.71
N GLU A 67 8.58 -2.15 15.75
CA GLU A 67 9.42 -3.33 15.95
C GLU A 67 10.49 -3.08 16.99
N ASP A 68 11.10 -1.90 16.96
CA ASP A 68 12.11 -1.53 17.94
C ASP A 68 11.52 -1.48 19.34
N PHE A 69 10.31 -0.96 19.47
CA PHE A 69 9.61 -0.91 20.75
C PHE A 69 9.35 -2.31 21.29
N LYS A 70 8.88 -3.20 20.44
CA LYS A 70 8.62 -4.59 20.84
C LYS A 70 9.90 -5.28 21.32
N ASN A 71 11.01 -5.02 20.63
CA ASN A 71 12.27 -5.68 20.94
C ASN A 71 12.98 -5.06 22.15
N ALA A 72 12.67 -3.82 22.47
CA ALA A 72 13.26 -3.13 23.62
C ALA A 72 12.67 -3.61 24.94
N GLY A 73 11.44 -4.10 24.88
CA GLY A 73 10.76 -4.57 26.08
C GLY A 73 11.13 -5.97 26.43
#